data_3ad85747adbfa345c65dbd58499a57b9
#
_entry.id   3ad85747adbfa345c65dbd58499a57b9
#
_cell.length_a   1.000
_cell.length_b   1.000
_cell.length_c   1.000
_cell.angle_alpha   90.00
_cell.angle_beta   90.00
_cell.angle_gamma   90.00
#
_symmetry.space_group_name_H-M   'P 1'
#
loop_
_entity.id
_entity.type
_entity.pdbx_description
1 polymer ?
#
loop_
_entity_poly.entity_id
_entity_poly.type
_entity_poly.pdbx_seq_one_letter_code
_entity_poly.pdbx_strand_id
1 'polypeptide(L)'
;MSELQRISIFVMHDDDPTDFNWVQAWIERWKLVDKLRVADYSTGGWEHCWDIEACPEAVAEVPADYLCASEWATPELFKKT
;
A
#
# COMPACT_ATOMS: atom_id res chain seq x y z
N MET A 1 8.12 20.25 -0.32
CA MET A 1 8.73 18.99 0.05
C MET A 1 7.66 18.04 0.56
N SER A 2 7.58 16.88 -0.02
CA SER A 2 6.53 15.96 0.39
C SER A 2 7.05 15.00 1.43
N GLU A 3 6.21 14.72 2.39
CA GLU A 3 6.47 13.68 3.36
C GLU A 3 5.86 12.40 2.87
N LEU A 4 6.57 11.32 3.09
CA LEU A 4 6.01 10.01 2.79
C LEU A 4 5.11 9.56 3.92
N GLN A 5 3.99 8.99 3.55
CA GLN A 5 3.04 8.42 4.50
C GLN A 5 3.20 6.92 4.52
N ARG A 6 2.99 6.33 5.67
CA ARG A 6 3.11 4.90 5.84
C ARG A 6 1.74 4.27 5.75
N ILE A 7 1.62 3.29 4.88
CA ILE A 7 0.37 2.54 4.74
C ILE A 7 0.71 1.06 4.64
N SER A 8 -0.27 0.25 4.96
CA SER A 8 -0.22 -1.19 4.70
C SER A 8 -1.31 -1.52 3.73
N ILE A 9 -0.96 -2.27 2.69
CA ILE A 9 -1.90 -2.69 1.66
C ILE A 9 -2.08 -4.19 1.77
N PHE A 10 -3.33 -4.62 1.71
CA PHE A 10 -3.69 -6.02 1.87
C PHE A 10 -4.63 -6.39 0.73
N VAL A 11 -4.27 -7.40 -0.04
CA VAL A 11 -5.16 -7.94 -1.06
C VAL A 11 -5.17 -9.45 -0.94
N MET A 12 -6.30 -10.04 -1.25
CA MET A 12 -6.44 -11.48 -1.18
C MET A 12 -5.79 -12.14 -2.37
N HIS A 13 -5.22 -13.30 -2.12
CA HIS A 13 -4.67 -14.14 -3.17
C HIS A 13 -5.77 -15.08 -3.64
N ASP A 14 -6.27 -14.85 -4.85
CA ASP A 14 -7.30 -15.74 -5.40
C ASP A 14 -7.05 -15.92 -6.89
N ASP A 15 -8.02 -16.54 -7.57
CA ASP A 15 -7.86 -16.86 -8.98
C ASP A 15 -7.83 -15.62 -9.87
N ASP A 16 -8.35 -14.51 -9.38
CA ASP A 16 -8.39 -13.28 -10.13
C ASP A 16 -7.28 -12.37 -9.63
N PRO A 17 -6.20 -12.18 -10.40
CA PRO A 17 -5.08 -11.38 -9.95
C PRO A 17 -5.26 -9.88 -10.14
N THR A 18 -6.47 -9.42 -10.42
CA THR A 18 -6.70 -8.02 -10.75
C THR A 18 -6.18 -7.10 -9.65
N ASP A 19 -6.52 -7.39 -8.40
CA ASP A 19 -6.13 -6.52 -7.31
C ASP A 19 -4.62 -6.53 -7.11
N PHE A 20 -4.03 -7.72 -7.19
CA PHE A 20 -2.59 -7.83 -7.05
C PHE A 20 -1.88 -7.07 -8.17
N ASN A 21 -2.36 -7.23 -9.39
CA ASN A 21 -1.73 -6.57 -10.53
C ASN A 21 -1.87 -5.06 -10.43
N TRP A 22 -3.00 -4.58 -9.93
CA TRP A 22 -3.19 -3.15 -9.74
C TRP A 22 -2.14 -2.60 -8.77
N VAL A 23 -1.94 -3.29 -7.65
CA VAL A 23 -0.99 -2.83 -6.64
C VAL A 23 0.42 -2.83 -7.21
N GLN A 24 0.79 -3.89 -7.94
CA GLN A 24 2.13 -3.98 -8.51
C GLN A 24 2.38 -2.83 -9.49
N ALA A 25 1.42 -2.54 -10.37
CA ALA A 25 1.58 -1.47 -11.33
C ALA A 25 1.66 -0.11 -10.64
N TRP A 26 0.86 0.08 -9.59
CA TRP A 26 0.87 1.31 -8.82
C TRP A 26 2.22 1.51 -8.13
N ILE A 27 2.74 0.45 -7.52
CA ILE A 27 4.04 0.52 -6.87
C ILE A 27 5.12 0.91 -7.87
N GLU A 28 5.16 0.25 -9.02
CA GLU A 28 6.21 0.50 -9.99
C GLU A 28 6.13 1.91 -10.55
N ARG A 29 4.91 2.39 -10.78
CA ARG A 29 4.75 3.72 -11.32
C ARG A 29 5.30 4.79 -10.38
N TRP A 30 4.98 4.67 -9.10
CA TRP A 30 5.43 5.69 -8.15
C TRP A 30 6.88 5.52 -7.75
N LYS A 31 7.42 4.30 -7.83
CA LYS A 31 8.84 4.09 -7.60
C LYS A 31 9.67 4.76 -8.69
N LEU A 32 9.19 4.77 -9.91
CA LEU A 32 9.93 5.39 -11.00
C LEU A 32 10.14 6.88 -10.78
N VAL A 33 9.25 7.53 -10.06
CA VAL A 33 9.40 8.94 -9.77
C VAL A 33 9.94 9.18 -8.37
N ASP A 34 10.43 8.11 -7.73
CA ASP A 34 11.09 8.19 -6.42
C ASP A 34 10.18 8.75 -5.33
N LYS A 35 8.92 8.40 -5.39
CA LYS A 35 7.94 8.87 -4.40
C LYS A 35 7.25 7.73 -3.68
N LEU A 36 7.82 6.53 -3.76
CA LEU A 36 7.27 5.37 -3.10
C LEU A 36 8.40 4.40 -2.78
N ARG A 37 8.33 3.81 -1.60
CA ARG A 37 9.28 2.80 -1.18
C ARG A 37 8.52 1.66 -0.52
N VAL A 38 8.84 0.44 -0.91
CA VAL A 38 8.29 -0.75 -0.26
C VAL A 38 9.24 -1.12 0.87
N ALA A 39 8.75 -1.03 2.09
CA ALA A 39 9.57 -1.37 3.25
C ALA A 39 9.55 -2.87 3.51
N ASP A 40 8.43 -3.53 3.25
CA ASP A 40 8.32 -4.96 3.48
C ASP A 40 7.19 -5.51 2.65
N TYR A 41 7.31 -6.78 2.33
CA TYR A 41 6.27 -7.51 1.61
C TYR A 41 6.21 -8.91 2.17
N SER A 42 5.02 -9.39 2.43
CA SER A 42 4.84 -10.74 2.91
C SER A 42 3.60 -11.34 2.28
N THR A 43 3.60 -12.65 2.22
CA THR A 43 2.44 -13.37 1.73
C THR A 43 2.26 -14.59 2.61
N GLY A 44 1.04 -14.78 3.06
CA GLY A 44 0.69 -15.89 3.92
C GLY A 44 0.01 -17.03 3.21
N GLY A 45 0.07 -17.03 1.88
CA GLY A 45 -0.58 -18.04 1.09
C GLY A 45 -1.98 -17.68 0.64
N TRP A 46 -2.67 -16.90 1.43
CA TRP A 46 -4.02 -16.47 1.10
C TRP A 46 -4.10 -14.97 0.81
N GLU A 47 -3.04 -14.24 1.16
CA GLU A 47 -3.07 -12.80 1.01
C GLU A 47 -1.69 -12.27 0.69
N HIS A 48 -1.67 -11.06 0.17
CA HIS A 48 -0.45 -10.28 -0.03
C HIS A 48 -0.54 -9.04 0.82
N CYS A 49 0.53 -8.72 1.50
CA CYS A 49 0.57 -7.55 2.38
C CYS A 49 1.86 -6.79 2.12
N TRP A 50 1.72 -5.49 1.89
CA TRP A 50 2.87 -4.62 1.66
C TRP A 50 2.87 -3.52 2.71
N ASP A 51 4.03 -3.26 3.28
CA ASP A 51 4.26 -2.08 4.11
C ASP A 51 4.99 -1.07 3.26
N ILE A 52 4.37 0.08 3.03
CA ILE A 52 4.80 1.01 2.01
C ILE A 52 4.88 2.41 2.60
N GLU A 53 5.89 3.17 2.14
CA GLU A 53 5.94 4.61 2.33
C GLU A 53 5.74 5.26 0.97
N ALA A 54 4.80 6.18 0.88
CA ALA A 54 4.48 6.83 -0.40
C ALA A 54 3.99 8.25 -0.15
N CYS A 55 4.12 9.08 -1.17
CA CYS A 55 3.64 10.45 -1.07
C CYS A 55 2.12 10.48 -0.95
N PRO A 56 1.57 11.57 -0.42
CA PRO A 56 0.12 11.64 -0.25
C PRO A 56 -0.67 11.45 -1.54
N GLU A 57 -0.12 11.94 -2.65
CA GLU A 57 -0.80 11.77 -3.93
C GLU A 57 -0.93 10.32 -4.31
N ALA A 58 0.12 9.54 -4.07
CA ALA A 58 0.08 8.13 -4.38
C ALA A 58 -0.90 7.40 -3.46
N VAL A 59 -0.87 7.75 -2.18
CA VAL A 59 -1.77 7.13 -1.21
C VAL A 59 -3.22 7.40 -1.57
N ALA A 60 -3.51 8.59 -2.07
CA ALA A 60 -4.87 8.95 -2.42
C ALA A 60 -5.44 8.10 -3.56
N GLU A 61 -4.58 7.48 -4.35
CA GLU A 61 -5.04 6.62 -5.44
C GLU A 61 -5.47 5.24 -4.97
N VAL A 62 -5.08 4.85 -3.78
CA VAL A 62 -5.33 3.49 -3.31
C VAL A 62 -6.78 3.36 -2.85
N PRO A 63 -7.51 2.36 -3.38
CA PRO A 63 -8.86 2.12 -2.87
C PRO A 63 -8.84 1.83 -1.39
N ALA A 64 -9.83 2.36 -0.68
CA ALA A 64 -9.90 2.17 0.77
C ALA A 64 -9.95 0.69 1.15
N ASP A 65 -10.52 -0.14 0.30
CA ASP A 65 -10.63 -1.56 0.56
C ASP A 65 -9.28 -2.26 0.66
N TYR A 66 -8.25 -1.68 0.06
CA TYR A 66 -6.92 -2.29 0.08
C TYR A 66 -6.13 -1.90 1.31
N LEU A 67 -6.52 -0.85 2.00
CA LEU A 67 -5.77 -0.35 3.15
C LEU A 67 -6.14 -1.14 4.39
N CYS A 68 -5.13 -1.45 5.20
CA CYS A 68 -5.39 -2.08 6.48
C CYS A 68 -4.60 -1.38 7.56
N ALA A 69 -5.13 -1.42 8.77
CA ALA A 69 -4.45 -0.85 9.93
C ALA A 69 -3.37 -1.81 10.39
N SER A 70 -2.20 -1.28 10.69
CA SER A 70 -1.11 -2.09 11.18
C SER A 70 -0.18 -1.20 11.97
N GLU A 71 0.79 -1.83 12.62
CA GLU A 71 1.79 -1.06 13.34
C GLU A 71 2.64 -0.21 12.42
N TRP A 72 2.79 -0.65 11.20
CA TRP A 72 3.55 0.11 10.22
C TRP A 72 2.82 1.36 9.76
N ALA A 73 1.50 1.24 9.57
CA ALA A 73 0.72 2.33 9.01
C ALA A 73 0.70 3.51 9.97
N THR A 74 0.73 4.70 9.40
CA THR A 74 0.67 5.91 10.19
C THR A 74 -0.67 5.98 10.90
N PRO A 75 -0.68 6.08 12.22
CA PRO A 75 -1.95 6.07 12.94
C PRO A 75 -2.91 7.16 12.51
N GLU A 76 -2.40 8.30 12.09
CA GLU A 76 -3.25 9.41 11.68
C GLU A 76 -4.14 9.07 10.51
N LEU A 77 -3.75 8.11 9.68
CA LEU A 77 -4.56 7.74 8.52
C LEU A 77 -5.81 6.97 8.92
N PHE A 78 -5.75 6.24 10.01
CA PHE A 78 -6.84 5.36 10.40
C PHE A 78 -7.53 5.78 11.67
N LYS A 79 -6.92 6.67 12.40
CA LYS A 79 -7.43 7.05 13.70
C LYS A 79 -8.63 7.96 13.54
N LYS A 80 -9.71 7.56 14.12
CA LYS A 80 -10.93 8.38 14.16
C LYS A 80 -11.13 8.86 15.55
N THR A 81 -10.80 10.04 15.78
CA THR A 81 -10.98 10.61 17.10
C THR A 81 -12.07 11.63 17.09
#